data_1903fec5886d3a5ef024575fbadac60c
#
_entry.id   1903fec5886d3a5ef024575fbadac60c
#
_cell.length_a   1.000
_cell.length_b   1.000
_cell.length_c   1.000
_cell.angle_alpha   90.00
_cell.angle_beta   90.00
_cell.angle_gamma   90.00
#
_symmetry.space_group_name_H-M   'P 1'
#
loop_
_entity.id
_entity.type
_entity.pdbx_description
1 polymer ?
#
loop_
_entity_poly.entity_id
_entity_poly.type
_entity_poly.pdbx_seq_one_letter_code
_entity_poly.pdbx_strand_id
1 'polypeptide(L)'
;MLVVFHGQLLVVIAGRDRYHTRRILLVRTMRIITINVNGIRSAAQKGFFQWMTRQQADVVCIQETRAQLHQLQDKVFFPRGWHVSFHDAEKKGYSGVAIYSRRKPDKLISGLGWADMDAEGRYIEARYGALSIISVYLPSGSSSEDRQAIKFSFLERFMPYLRGLRLKRREYILCGDWNIAHKEIDLKNWRGNKKNSGFLPEERAWMDQLFGPAGYVDAFRVVNQDPDQYTWWSNRGQAWAKNVGWRIDYQITTPGIAETVQGARIYKEKRFSDHAPLIMDYDYDL
;
A
#
# COMPACT_ATOMS: atom_id res chain seq x y z
N MET A 1 -26.98 9.45 -27.99
CA MET A 1 -25.76 9.39 -28.84
C MET A 1 -24.56 9.54 -27.92
N LEU A 2 -23.62 8.61 -27.97
CA LEU A 2 -22.40 8.64 -27.16
C LEU A 2 -21.28 9.30 -27.98
N VAL A 3 -20.72 10.41 -27.54
CA VAL A 3 -19.60 11.08 -28.21
C VAL A 3 -18.46 11.27 -27.20
N VAL A 4 -17.28 10.77 -27.52
CA VAL A 4 -16.06 10.97 -26.70
C VAL A 4 -15.26 12.10 -27.32
N PHE A 5 -15.08 13.20 -26.60
CA PHE A 5 -14.24 14.33 -27.02
C PHE A 5 -13.27 14.68 -25.89
N HIS A 6 -11.95 14.69 -26.16
CA HIS A 6 -10.90 15.04 -25.19
C HIS A 6 -11.01 14.31 -23.83
N GLY A 7 -11.26 12.98 -23.83
CA GLY A 7 -11.33 12.18 -22.61
C GLY A 7 -12.60 12.36 -21.77
N GLN A 8 -13.62 13.03 -22.30
CA GLN A 8 -14.92 13.20 -21.65
C GLN A 8 -16.02 12.43 -22.40
N LEU A 9 -16.83 11.67 -21.66
CA LEU A 9 -17.99 10.97 -22.21
C LEU A 9 -19.21 11.91 -22.16
N LEU A 10 -19.72 12.32 -23.32
CA LEU A 10 -20.95 13.11 -23.41
C LEU A 10 -22.12 12.16 -23.69
N VAL A 11 -23.04 12.04 -22.77
CA VAL A 11 -24.30 11.33 -22.99
C VAL A 11 -25.37 12.37 -23.34
N VAL A 12 -25.81 12.39 -24.60
CA VAL A 12 -26.92 13.23 -25.04
C VAL A 12 -28.22 12.41 -24.91
N ILE A 13 -29.06 12.76 -23.94
CA ILE A 13 -30.39 12.18 -23.80
C ILE A 13 -31.36 13.10 -24.56
N ALA A 14 -31.95 12.60 -25.65
CA ALA A 14 -32.96 13.31 -26.40
C ALA A 14 -34.31 13.20 -25.67
N GLY A 15 -34.71 14.24 -25.00
CA GLY A 15 -36.12 14.44 -24.55
C GLY A 15 -36.85 15.38 -25.49
N ARG A 16 -38.17 15.22 -25.64
CA ARG A 16 -38.98 15.89 -26.68
C ARG A 16 -38.99 17.41 -26.65
N ASP A 17 -38.53 18.11 -25.58
CA ASP A 17 -38.69 19.57 -25.51
C ASP A 17 -37.53 20.41 -24.96
N ARG A 18 -36.39 19.89 -24.59
CA ARG A 18 -35.13 20.65 -24.31
C ARG A 18 -33.91 19.74 -24.25
N TYR A 19 -32.83 20.10 -24.95
CA TYR A 19 -31.54 19.45 -24.83
C TYR A 19 -30.87 19.90 -23.53
N HIS A 20 -30.87 19.05 -22.50
CA HIS A 20 -30.04 19.25 -21.34
C HIS A 20 -28.74 18.45 -21.51
N THR A 21 -27.66 19.15 -21.84
CA THR A 21 -26.33 18.57 -21.84
C THR A 21 -25.87 18.43 -20.38
N ARG A 22 -26.02 17.26 -19.80
CA ARG A 22 -25.33 16.95 -18.55
C ARG A 22 -23.87 16.63 -18.89
N ARG A 23 -23.00 17.50 -18.47
CA ARG A 23 -21.55 17.22 -18.46
C ARG A 23 -21.34 16.13 -17.42
N ILE A 24 -21.16 14.88 -17.87
CA ILE A 24 -20.66 13.81 -17.01
C ILE A 24 -19.15 14.09 -16.96
N LEU A 25 -18.70 14.71 -15.89
CA LEU A 25 -17.29 14.70 -15.54
C LEU A 25 -16.94 13.22 -15.36
N LEU A 26 -16.10 12.68 -16.24
CA LEU A 26 -15.43 11.41 -15.97
C LEU A 26 -14.60 11.68 -14.72
N VAL A 27 -15.10 11.21 -13.59
CA VAL A 27 -14.31 11.21 -12.36
C VAL A 27 -13.09 10.36 -12.64
N ARG A 28 -11.93 10.98 -12.64
CA ARG A 28 -10.67 10.28 -12.83
C ARG A 28 -10.38 9.52 -11.55
N THR A 29 -10.55 8.21 -11.61
CA THR A 29 -10.27 7.33 -10.49
C THR A 29 -8.76 7.25 -10.29
N MET A 30 -8.27 7.64 -9.11
CA MET A 30 -6.88 7.42 -8.70
C MET A 30 -6.69 5.97 -8.29
N ARG A 31 -5.79 5.26 -8.96
CA ARG A 31 -5.43 3.88 -8.61
C ARG A 31 -4.09 3.83 -7.89
N ILE A 32 -4.10 3.24 -6.71
CA ILE A 32 -2.89 3.00 -5.90
C ILE A 32 -2.69 1.51 -5.72
N ILE A 33 -1.44 1.07 -5.89
CA ILE A 33 -1.03 -0.32 -5.66
C ILE A 33 0.01 -0.33 -4.54
N THR A 34 -0.10 -1.28 -3.60
CA THR A 34 0.98 -1.59 -2.66
C THR A 34 1.35 -3.06 -2.75
N ILE A 35 2.66 -3.34 -2.62
CA ILE A 35 3.19 -4.71 -2.62
C ILE A 35 4.54 -4.77 -1.90
N ASN A 36 4.70 -5.72 -1.00
CA ASN A 36 6.01 -6.20 -0.58
C ASN A 36 6.55 -7.15 -1.66
N VAL A 37 7.67 -6.77 -2.29
CA VAL A 37 8.23 -7.53 -3.42
C VAL A 37 9.23 -8.60 -3.00
N ASN A 38 9.61 -8.65 -1.73
CA ASN A 38 10.60 -9.59 -1.18
C ASN A 38 11.85 -9.68 -2.08
N GLY A 39 12.35 -8.49 -2.51
CA GLY A 39 13.46 -8.32 -3.42
C GLY A 39 13.04 -7.90 -4.83
N ILE A 40 13.26 -6.62 -5.15
CA ILE A 40 12.82 -5.97 -6.38
C ILE A 40 13.42 -6.61 -7.64
N ARG A 41 14.67 -7.11 -7.57
CA ARG A 41 15.34 -7.79 -8.68
C ARG A 41 14.67 -9.12 -9.00
N SER A 42 14.32 -9.92 -7.99
CA SER A 42 13.57 -11.16 -8.16
C SER A 42 12.16 -10.92 -8.73
N ALA A 43 11.47 -9.90 -8.23
CA ALA A 43 10.16 -9.51 -8.75
C ALA A 43 10.23 -9.05 -10.22
N ALA A 44 11.29 -8.33 -10.61
CA ALA A 44 11.52 -7.91 -11.99
C ALA A 44 11.67 -9.13 -12.93
N GLN A 45 12.46 -10.14 -12.54
CA GLN A 45 12.63 -11.39 -13.30
C GLN A 45 11.31 -12.16 -13.46
N LYS A 46 10.40 -12.06 -12.48
CA LYS A 46 9.05 -12.65 -12.55
C LYS A 46 8.06 -11.80 -13.37
N GLY A 47 8.51 -10.67 -13.95
CA GLY A 47 7.72 -9.80 -14.82
C GLY A 47 6.84 -8.80 -14.08
N PHE A 48 7.20 -8.42 -12.86
CA PHE A 48 6.45 -7.44 -12.07
C PHE A 48 6.30 -6.09 -12.79
N PHE A 49 7.38 -5.53 -13.34
CA PHE A 49 7.33 -4.22 -13.99
C PHE A 49 6.49 -4.20 -15.27
N GLN A 50 6.52 -5.29 -16.06
CA GLN A 50 5.65 -5.43 -17.24
C GLN A 50 4.17 -5.48 -16.82
N TRP A 51 3.86 -6.14 -15.71
CA TRP A 51 2.52 -6.16 -15.14
C TRP A 51 2.14 -4.78 -14.60
N MET A 52 2.99 -4.17 -13.77
CA MET A 52 2.77 -2.87 -13.13
C MET A 52 2.40 -1.78 -14.15
N THR A 53 3.12 -1.70 -15.25
CA THR A 53 2.91 -0.66 -16.29
C THR A 53 1.57 -0.79 -17.02
N ARG A 54 0.92 -1.97 -16.96
CA ARG A 54 -0.39 -2.26 -17.57
C ARG A 54 -1.56 -2.02 -16.61
N GLN A 55 -1.31 -1.79 -15.32
CA GLN A 55 -2.38 -1.68 -14.32
C GLN A 55 -3.10 -0.32 -14.34
N GLN A 56 -2.65 0.64 -15.16
CA GLN A 56 -3.18 2.02 -15.15
C GLN A 56 -3.10 2.67 -13.76
N ALA A 57 -2.13 2.27 -12.95
CA ALA A 57 -1.93 2.83 -11.64
C ALA A 57 -1.30 4.23 -11.72
N ASP A 58 -1.75 5.12 -10.85
CA ASP A 58 -1.17 6.46 -10.66
C ASP A 58 0.04 6.39 -9.73
N VAL A 59 -0.05 5.57 -8.67
CA VAL A 59 1.04 5.37 -7.70
C VAL A 59 1.18 3.90 -7.36
N VAL A 60 2.44 3.43 -7.24
CA VAL A 60 2.78 2.09 -6.76
C VAL A 60 3.78 2.22 -5.62
N CYS A 61 3.39 1.76 -4.44
CA CYS A 61 4.19 1.70 -3.23
C CYS A 61 4.80 0.31 -3.09
N ILE A 62 6.11 0.23 -3.00
CA ILE A 62 6.84 -1.03 -2.92
C ILE A 62 7.56 -1.12 -1.58
N GLN A 63 7.48 -2.28 -0.94
CA GLN A 63 8.20 -2.59 0.28
C GLN A 63 9.19 -3.73 0.03
N GLU A 64 10.21 -3.77 0.86
CA GLU A 64 11.25 -4.83 0.85
C GLU A 64 11.96 -4.96 -0.50
N THR A 65 12.48 -3.81 -0.99
CA THR A 65 13.24 -3.75 -2.26
C THR A 65 14.50 -4.60 -2.21
N ARG A 66 15.13 -4.76 -1.04
CA ARG A 66 16.36 -5.55 -0.81
C ARG A 66 17.48 -5.23 -1.80
N ALA A 67 17.53 -4.01 -2.27
CA ALA A 67 18.51 -3.53 -3.21
C ALA A 67 18.84 -2.07 -2.92
N GLN A 68 20.11 -1.73 -3.06
CA GLN A 68 20.55 -0.36 -2.99
C GLN A 68 20.44 0.29 -4.38
N LEU A 69 20.15 1.58 -4.43
CA LEU A 69 19.87 2.30 -5.69
C LEU A 69 20.97 2.10 -6.75
N HIS A 70 22.24 2.11 -6.34
CA HIS A 70 23.37 1.89 -7.26
C HIS A 70 23.40 0.49 -7.89
N GLN A 71 22.63 -0.48 -7.37
CA GLN A 71 22.50 -1.84 -7.92
C GLN A 71 21.37 -1.95 -8.96
N LEU A 72 20.55 -0.91 -9.10
CA LEU A 72 19.37 -0.90 -9.97
C LEU A 72 19.67 -0.08 -11.25
N GLN A 73 20.63 -0.58 -12.06
CA GLN A 73 21.07 0.12 -13.28
C GLN A 73 20.22 -0.22 -14.51
N ASP A 74 19.48 -1.33 -14.49
CA ASP A 74 18.65 -1.73 -15.63
C ASP A 74 17.42 -0.80 -15.76
N LYS A 75 17.12 -0.43 -17.02
CA LYS A 75 15.95 0.41 -17.37
C LYS A 75 14.61 -0.18 -16.93
N VAL A 76 14.54 -1.49 -16.67
CA VAL A 76 13.33 -2.14 -16.14
C VAL A 76 12.88 -1.54 -14.81
N PHE A 77 13.82 -1.08 -13.97
CA PHE A 77 13.53 -0.45 -12.69
C PHE A 77 13.07 1.01 -12.81
N PHE A 78 13.24 1.62 -13.98
CA PHE A 78 12.88 3.01 -14.28
C PHE A 78 11.99 3.08 -15.53
N PRO A 79 10.78 2.51 -15.50
CA PRO A 79 9.92 2.47 -16.66
C PRO A 79 9.53 3.88 -17.12
N ARG A 80 9.45 4.06 -18.45
CA ARG A 80 9.13 5.36 -19.06
C ARG A 80 7.80 5.91 -18.54
N GLY A 81 7.76 7.20 -18.21
CA GLY A 81 6.56 7.88 -17.71
C GLY A 81 6.28 7.61 -16.23
N TRP A 82 7.30 7.16 -15.47
CA TRP A 82 7.23 7.05 -14.03
C TRP A 82 8.31 7.90 -13.36
N HIS A 83 7.94 8.60 -12.32
CA HIS A 83 8.84 9.21 -11.36
C HIS A 83 9.09 8.18 -10.26
N VAL A 84 10.36 7.89 -10.00
CA VAL A 84 10.75 6.79 -9.10
C VAL A 84 11.58 7.35 -7.97
N SER A 85 11.25 6.95 -6.76
CA SER A 85 11.96 7.34 -5.54
C SER A 85 12.17 6.12 -4.66
N PHE A 86 13.39 5.97 -4.13
CA PHE A 86 13.79 4.90 -3.24
C PHE A 86 14.25 5.44 -1.89
N HIS A 87 14.02 4.68 -0.85
CA HIS A 87 14.70 4.78 0.42
C HIS A 87 15.23 3.38 0.76
N ASP A 88 16.46 3.11 0.37
CA ASP A 88 17.14 1.83 0.56
C ASP A 88 17.81 1.76 1.94
N ALA A 89 17.98 0.54 2.45
CA ALA A 89 18.68 0.32 3.71
C ALA A 89 20.19 0.46 3.52
N GLU A 90 20.90 0.88 4.57
CA GLU A 90 22.37 0.85 4.60
C GLU A 90 22.89 -0.58 4.49
N LYS A 91 22.21 -1.53 5.15
CA LYS A 91 22.52 -2.96 5.07
C LYS A 91 22.12 -3.52 3.72
N LYS A 92 23.09 -4.03 2.97
CA LYS A 92 22.89 -4.66 1.65
C LYS A 92 21.92 -5.84 1.71
N GLY A 93 21.01 -5.89 0.74
CA GLY A 93 20.05 -6.99 0.59
C GLY A 93 18.95 -7.04 1.67
N TYR A 94 18.72 -5.94 2.37
CA TYR A 94 17.78 -5.85 3.47
C TYR A 94 16.77 -4.72 3.27
N SER A 95 15.49 -4.91 3.71
CA SER A 95 14.46 -3.88 3.78
C SER A 95 14.36 -2.98 2.51
N GLY A 96 14.16 -1.68 2.70
CA GLY A 96 14.04 -0.68 1.64
C GLY A 96 12.61 -0.53 1.13
N VAL A 97 12.21 0.72 0.84
CA VAL A 97 10.91 1.05 0.25
C VAL A 97 11.08 1.91 -0.99
N ALA A 98 10.06 1.90 -1.87
CA ALA A 98 10.05 2.76 -3.05
C ALA A 98 8.63 3.26 -3.35
N ILE A 99 8.56 4.38 -4.08
CA ILE A 99 7.35 4.91 -4.70
C ILE A 99 7.60 5.13 -6.17
N TYR A 100 6.73 4.59 -7.00
CA TYR A 100 6.59 4.84 -8.42
C TYR A 100 5.34 5.66 -8.64
N SER A 101 5.43 6.81 -9.33
CA SER A 101 4.30 7.70 -9.56
C SER A 101 4.25 8.20 -11.00
N ARG A 102 3.05 8.30 -11.57
CA ARG A 102 2.83 8.91 -12.89
C ARG A 102 2.97 10.43 -12.85
N ARG A 103 2.54 11.04 -11.77
CA ARG A 103 2.73 12.47 -11.50
C ARG A 103 4.01 12.67 -10.68
N LYS A 104 4.77 13.69 -11.00
CA LYS A 104 5.93 14.10 -10.19
C LYS A 104 5.44 14.59 -8.83
N PRO A 105 5.94 14.06 -7.71
CA PRO A 105 5.62 14.59 -6.38
C PRO A 105 6.09 16.04 -6.22
N ASP A 106 5.29 16.85 -5.53
CA ASP A 106 5.68 18.23 -5.16
C ASP A 106 6.80 18.23 -4.13
N LYS A 107 6.82 17.21 -3.26
CA LYS A 107 7.85 16.99 -2.24
C LYS A 107 8.02 15.50 -1.95
N LEU A 108 9.26 15.10 -1.68
CA LEU A 108 9.62 13.78 -1.18
C LEU A 108 10.23 13.92 0.22
N ILE A 109 9.88 13.00 1.11
CA ILE A 109 10.43 12.89 2.46
C ILE A 109 10.85 11.43 2.65
N SER A 110 12.15 11.22 2.87
CA SER A 110 12.70 9.91 3.19
C SER A 110 12.99 9.83 4.69
N GLY A 111 12.55 8.72 5.29
CA GLY A 111 12.74 8.46 6.71
C GLY A 111 11.72 9.14 7.62
N LEU A 112 11.76 8.73 8.87
CA LEU A 112 10.92 9.20 9.97
C LEU A 112 11.65 10.23 10.86
N GLY A 113 12.95 10.45 10.60
CA GLY A 113 13.86 11.17 11.50
C GLY A 113 14.34 10.30 12.68
N TRP A 114 14.26 8.98 12.54
CA TRP A 114 14.72 8.00 13.52
C TRP A 114 15.89 7.23 12.95
N ALA A 115 17.11 7.55 13.36
CA ALA A 115 18.33 7.05 12.74
C ALA A 115 18.37 5.53 12.59
N ASP A 116 17.89 4.78 13.59
CA ASP A 116 17.82 3.32 13.58
C ASP A 116 16.87 2.78 12.50
N MET A 117 15.70 3.39 12.33
CA MET A 117 14.69 2.97 11.33
C MET A 117 15.01 3.54 9.94
N ASP A 118 15.58 4.73 9.89
CA ASP A 118 15.97 5.37 8.63
C ASP A 118 17.14 4.63 7.98
N ALA A 119 18.10 4.11 8.79
CA ALA A 119 19.16 3.22 8.33
C ALA A 119 18.62 1.89 7.72
N GLU A 120 17.39 1.49 8.06
CA GLU A 120 16.73 0.32 7.48
C GLU A 120 15.85 0.66 6.24
N GLY A 121 15.70 1.95 5.87
CA GLY A 121 14.96 2.36 4.67
C GLY A 121 13.49 1.94 4.71
N ARG A 122 12.76 2.28 5.80
CA ARG A 122 11.40 1.76 6.06
C ARG A 122 10.27 2.69 5.71
N TYR A 123 10.56 3.94 5.34
CA TYR A 123 9.55 4.98 5.14
C TYR A 123 9.95 5.94 4.02
N ILE A 124 9.01 6.21 3.12
CA ILE A 124 9.11 7.29 2.14
C ILE A 124 7.73 7.90 1.91
N GLU A 125 7.64 9.24 1.89
CA GLU A 125 6.41 10.02 1.65
C GLU A 125 6.54 10.84 0.37
N ALA A 126 5.56 10.70 -0.52
CA ALA A 126 5.38 11.55 -1.69
C ALA A 126 4.16 12.45 -1.49
N ARG A 127 4.33 13.77 -1.65
CA ARG A 127 3.28 14.78 -1.48
C ARG A 127 2.76 15.25 -2.82
N TYR A 128 1.44 15.41 -2.92
CA TYR A 128 0.72 15.91 -4.09
C TYR A 128 -0.37 16.88 -3.59
N GLY A 129 -0.15 18.20 -3.72
CA GLY A 129 -1.06 19.18 -3.14
C GLY A 129 -1.36 18.90 -1.67
N ALA A 130 -2.62 18.63 -1.33
CA ALA A 130 -3.07 18.32 0.03
C ALA A 130 -3.00 16.82 0.39
N LEU A 131 -2.64 15.93 -0.53
CA LEU A 131 -2.52 14.49 -0.30
C LEU A 131 -1.06 14.08 -0.09
N SER A 132 -0.82 13.17 0.84
CA SER A 132 0.43 12.43 1.02
C SER A 132 0.21 10.94 0.80
N ILE A 133 1.04 10.31 -0.02
CA ILE A 133 1.08 8.88 -0.22
C ILE A 133 2.40 8.36 0.37
N ILE A 134 2.30 7.40 1.25
CA ILE A 134 3.43 6.88 2.03
C ILE A 134 3.62 5.40 1.69
N SER A 135 4.86 5.01 1.39
CA SER A 135 5.27 3.61 1.40
C SER A 135 6.00 3.32 2.71
N VAL A 136 5.47 2.39 3.50
CA VAL A 136 5.99 2.03 4.82
C VAL A 136 6.14 0.52 4.96
N TYR A 137 7.22 0.10 5.62
CA TYR A 137 7.51 -1.30 5.90
C TYR A 137 7.78 -1.49 7.39
N LEU A 138 6.81 -2.00 8.14
CA LEU A 138 6.96 -2.22 9.57
C LEU A 138 7.92 -3.38 9.85
N PRO A 139 8.72 -3.31 10.93
CA PRO A 139 9.56 -4.43 11.32
C PRO A 139 8.77 -5.73 11.50
N SER A 140 9.29 -6.85 10.99
CA SER A 140 8.79 -8.18 11.33
C SER A 140 9.43 -8.66 12.64
N GLY A 141 8.63 -9.24 13.53
CA GLY A 141 9.09 -9.84 14.78
C GLY A 141 9.30 -11.36 14.71
N SER A 142 9.03 -11.98 13.54
CA SER A 142 8.89 -13.44 13.44
C SER A 142 10.19 -14.23 13.54
N SER A 143 11.37 -13.60 13.45
CA SER A 143 12.65 -14.30 13.38
C SER A 143 13.36 -14.49 14.73
N SER A 144 13.06 -13.67 15.74
CA SER A 144 13.63 -13.76 17.10
C SER A 144 12.89 -12.83 18.06
N GLU A 145 13.09 -13.04 19.37
CA GLU A 145 12.57 -12.16 20.43
C GLU A 145 13.13 -10.73 20.29
N ASP A 146 14.40 -10.57 19.95
CA ASP A 146 15.00 -9.25 19.71
C ASP A 146 14.30 -8.52 18.57
N ARG A 147 13.95 -9.22 17.48
CA ARG A 147 13.20 -8.60 16.37
C ARG A 147 11.78 -8.24 16.79
N GLN A 148 11.15 -9.01 17.66
CA GLN A 148 9.86 -8.66 18.23
C GLN A 148 9.95 -7.43 19.13
N ALA A 149 11.00 -7.31 19.94
CA ALA A 149 11.27 -6.13 20.76
C ALA A 149 11.47 -4.87 19.91
N ILE A 150 12.25 -4.97 18.81
CA ILE A 150 12.42 -3.88 17.84
C ILE A 150 11.07 -3.47 17.23
N LYS A 151 10.22 -4.44 16.87
CA LYS A 151 8.89 -4.16 16.35
C LYS A 151 8.02 -3.41 17.36
N PHE A 152 8.00 -3.83 18.62
CA PHE A 152 7.25 -3.12 19.66
C PHE A 152 7.77 -1.70 19.90
N SER A 153 9.09 -1.50 19.95
CA SER A 153 9.70 -0.17 20.04
C SER A 153 9.30 0.73 18.85
N PHE A 154 9.26 0.16 17.63
CA PHE A 154 8.75 0.88 16.47
C PHE A 154 7.29 1.28 16.64
N LEU A 155 6.43 0.35 17.03
CA LEU A 155 4.98 0.59 17.20
C LEU A 155 4.70 1.65 18.27
N GLU A 156 5.44 1.63 19.38
CA GLU A 156 5.35 2.63 20.46
C GLU A 156 5.66 4.04 19.94
N ARG A 157 6.71 4.20 19.14
CA ARG A 157 7.11 5.48 18.54
C ARG A 157 6.20 5.90 17.37
N PHE A 158 5.65 4.93 16.63
CA PHE A 158 4.90 5.20 15.42
C PHE A 158 3.48 5.72 15.69
N MET A 159 2.83 5.29 16.78
CA MET A 159 1.50 5.78 17.15
C MET A 159 1.46 7.30 17.42
N PRO A 160 2.35 7.91 18.23
CA PRO A 160 2.42 9.36 18.38
C PRO A 160 2.73 10.09 17.07
N TYR A 161 3.60 9.53 16.22
CA TYR A 161 3.89 10.07 14.90
C TYR A 161 2.63 10.13 14.02
N LEU A 162 1.87 9.03 13.95
CA LEU A 162 0.62 8.95 13.19
C LEU A 162 -0.43 9.94 13.72
N ARG A 163 -0.59 10.04 15.04
CA ARG A 163 -1.46 11.07 15.66
C ARG A 163 -1.02 12.48 15.27
N GLY A 164 0.29 12.73 15.21
CA GLY A 164 0.85 14.00 14.73
C GLY A 164 0.52 14.29 13.26
N LEU A 165 0.46 13.27 12.39
CA LEU A 165 0.02 13.44 11.01
C LEU A 165 -1.45 13.88 10.93
N ARG A 166 -2.33 13.32 11.78
CA ARG A 166 -3.76 13.69 11.85
C ARG A 166 -4.01 15.15 12.20
N LEU A 167 -3.08 15.80 12.89
CA LEU A 167 -3.18 17.23 13.24
C LEU A 167 -2.81 18.15 12.07
N LYS A 168 -2.24 17.63 11.01
CA LYS A 168 -1.87 18.40 9.82
C LYS A 168 -3.09 18.57 8.91
N ARG A 169 -3.21 19.70 8.24
CA ARG A 169 -4.24 19.97 7.22
C ARG A 169 -3.90 19.25 5.90
N ARG A 170 -3.90 17.91 5.96
CA ARG A 170 -3.48 17.06 4.86
C ARG A 170 -4.14 15.68 4.98
N GLU A 171 -4.49 15.12 3.84
CA GLU A 171 -4.93 13.73 3.75
C GLU A 171 -3.74 12.78 3.57
N TYR A 172 -3.88 11.55 4.06
CA TYR A 172 -2.83 10.55 4.02
C TYR A 172 -3.36 9.21 3.54
N ILE A 173 -2.56 8.51 2.69
CA ILE A 173 -2.70 7.09 2.37
C ILE A 173 -1.37 6.43 2.73
N LEU A 174 -1.39 5.57 3.74
CA LEU A 174 -0.22 4.80 4.18
C LEU A 174 -0.32 3.40 3.60
N CYS A 175 0.48 3.15 2.58
CA CYS A 175 0.58 1.90 1.85
C CYS A 175 1.71 1.06 2.42
N GLY A 176 1.49 -0.21 2.71
CA GLY A 176 2.62 -1.01 3.12
C GLY A 176 2.32 -2.37 3.71
N ASP A 177 3.40 -3.08 3.99
CA ASP A 177 3.41 -4.28 4.80
C ASP A 177 3.55 -3.88 6.28
N TRP A 178 2.46 -4.05 7.01
CA TRP A 178 2.37 -3.71 8.43
C TRP A 178 2.82 -4.87 9.33
N ASN A 179 3.05 -6.04 8.73
CA ASN A 179 3.43 -7.25 9.45
C ASN A 179 2.47 -7.62 10.61
N ILE A 180 1.22 -7.17 10.56
CA ILE A 180 0.17 -7.43 11.55
C ILE A 180 -1.14 -7.75 10.82
N ALA A 181 -1.75 -8.90 11.13
CA ALA A 181 -3.14 -9.18 10.83
C ALA A 181 -4.02 -8.65 11.98
N HIS A 182 -5.01 -7.80 11.68
CA HIS A 182 -5.76 -7.09 12.72
C HIS A 182 -6.79 -7.98 13.42
N LYS A 183 -7.69 -8.57 12.64
CA LYS A 183 -8.83 -9.37 13.16
C LYS A 183 -8.70 -10.84 12.74
N GLU A 184 -9.52 -11.68 13.34
CA GLU A 184 -9.54 -13.11 13.01
C GLU A 184 -9.87 -13.41 11.56
N ILE A 185 -10.65 -12.54 10.90
CA ILE A 185 -10.97 -12.61 9.47
C ILE A 185 -9.73 -12.38 8.58
N ASP A 186 -8.67 -11.77 9.13
CA ASP A 186 -7.48 -11.35 8.37
C ASP A 186 -6.40 -12.42 8.28
N LEU A 187 -6.63 -13.62 8.87
CA LEU A 187 -5.73 -14.75 8.67
C LEU A 187 -6.46 -16.09 8.79
N LYS A 188 -5.99 -17.07 8.02
CA LYS A 188 -6.41 -18.47 8.17
C LYS A 188 -5.79 -19.05 9.46
N ASN A 189 -6.50 -19.98 10.09
CA ASN A 189 -6.02 -20.68 11.31
C ASN A 189 -5.66 -19.73 12.47
N TRP A 190 -6.39 -18.65 12.65
CA TRP A 190 -6.11 -17.60 13.64
C TRP A 190 -5.96 -18.15 15.07
N ARG A 191 -6.70 -19.23 15.43
CA ARG A 191 -6.64 -19.84 16.78
C ARG A 191 -5.24 -20.34 17.11
N GLY A 192 -4.57 -20.99 16.14
CA GLY A 192 -3.21 -21.48 16.30
C GLY A 192 -2.12 -20.40 16.23
N ASN A 193 -2.48 -19.20 15.75
CA ASN A 193 -1.54 -18.11 15.54
C ASN A 193 -1.57 -17.00 16.61
N LYS A 194 -2.41 -17.13 17.65
CA LYS A 194 -2.57 -16.10 18.71
C LYS A 194 -1.29 -15.74 19.46
N LYS A 195 -0.28 -16.61 19.42
CA LYS A 195 1.02 -16.42 20.08
C LYS A 195 2.15 -16.14 19.07
N ASN A 196 1.82 -15.97 17.80
CA ASN A 196 2.79 -15.72 16.76
C ASN A 196 2.88 -14.22 16.43
N SER A 197 4.12 -13.76 16.19
CA SER A 197 4.35 -12.40 15.69
C SER A 197 3.48 -12.12 14.46
N GLY A 198 2.90 -10.94 14.42
CA GLY A 198 1.92 -10.52 13.42
C GLY A 198 0.47 -10.77 13.83
N PHE A 199 0.22 -11.50 14.94
CA PHE A 199 -1.14 -11.70 15.47
C PHE A 199 -1.17 -11.76 17.02
N LEU A 200 -0.14 -11.22 17.67
CA LEU A 200 -0.10 -11.09 19.11
C LEU A 200 -1.23 -10.16 19.60
N PRO A 201 -1.77 -10.40 20.82
CA PRO A 201 -2.80 -9.53 21.40
C PRO A 201 -2.39 -8.05 21.42
N GLU A 202 -1.13 -7.76 21.74
CA GLU A 202 -0.57 -6.40 21.82
C GLU A 202 -0.50 -5.74 20.44
N GLU A 203 -0.13 -6.47 19.41
CA GLU A 203 -0.11 -5.98 18.02
C GLU A 203 -1.52 -5.66 17.52
N ARG A 204 -2.48 -6.53 17.81
CA ARG A 204 -3.90 -6.32 17.48
C ARG A 204 -4.50 -5.14 18.23
N ALA A 205 -4.19 -5.02 19.53
CA ALA A 205 -4.62 -3.88 20.34
C ALA A 205 -4.04 -2.56 19.81
N TRP A 206 -2.80 -2.58 19.31
CA TRP A 206 -2.20 -1.42 18.64
C TRP A 206 -2.98 -1.03 17.37
N MET A 207 -3.40 -2.00 16.57
CA MET A 207 -4.26 -1.75 15.38
C MET A 207 -5.65 -1.25 15.80
N ASP A 208 -6.22 -1.72 16.92
CA ASP A 208 -7.47 -1.19 17.48
C ASP A 208 -7.31 0.29 17.87
N GLN A 209 -6.16 0.70 18.44
CA GLN A 209 -5.85 2.09 18.72
C GLN A 209 -5.72 2.92 17.43
N LEU A 210 -5.15 2.36 16.38
CA LEU A 210 -4.97 3.04 15.10
C LEU A 210 -6.32 3.33 14.43
N PHE A 211 -7.19 2.32 14.35
CA PHE A 211 -8.50 2.47 13.68
C PHE A 211 -9.59 3.08 14.57
N GLY A 212 -9.41 3.06 15.88
CA GLY A 212 -10.30 3.71 16.84
C GLY A 212 -9.82 5.11 17.23
N PRO A 213 -9.13 5.28 18.37
CA PRO A 213 -8.78 6.61 18.90
C PRO A 213 -7.88 7.47 17.99
N ALA A 214 -7.00 6.87 17.17
CA ALA A 214 -6.17 7.63 16.24
C ALA A 214 -6.93 8.05 14.97
N GLY A 215 -8.10 7.47 14.71
CA GLY A 215 -9.03 7.90 13.66
C GLY A 215 -8.56 7.59 12.24
N TYR A 216 -7.78 6.55 12.03
CA TYR A 216 -7.43 6.04 10.70
C TYR A 216 -8.44 4.99 10.23
N VAL A 217 -8.45 4.70 8.93
CA VAL A 217 -9.39 3.77 8.31
C VAL A 217 -8.63 2.73 7.48
N ASP A 218 -8.99 1.46 7.64
CA ASP A 218 -8.57 0.39 6.74
C ASP A 218 -9.37 0.49 5.43
N ALA A 219 -8.78 1.09 4.40
CA ALA A 219 -9.48 1.37 3.14
C ALA A 219 -10.02 0.10 2.46
N PHE A 220 -9.31 -1.03 2.58
CA PHE A 220 -9.77 -2.30 2.03
C PHE A 220 -11.11 -2.72 2.66
N ARG A 221 -11.21 -2.62 3.98
CA ARG A 221 -12.40 -3.03 4.73
C ARG A 221 -13.59 -2.07 4.58
N VAL A 222 -13.42 -0.88 3.98
CA VAL A 222 -14.54 -0.02 3.59
C VAL A 222 -15.41 -0.70 2.53
N VAL A 223 -14.80 -1.37 1.54
CA VAL A 223 -15.49 -1.92 0.36
C VAL A 223 -15.48 -3.44 0.29
N ASN A 224 -14.72 -4.12 1.12
CA ASN A 224 -14.64 -5.59 1.12
C ASN A 224 -14.64 -6.15 2.53
N GLN A 225 -15.76 -6.79 2.93
CA GLN A 225 -15.96 -7.44 4.22
C GLN A 225 -15.84 -8.97 4.14
N ASP A 226 -15.48 -9.50 2.97
CA ASP A 226 -15.41 -10.96 2.76
C ASP A 226 -14.26 -11.59 3.55
N PRO A 227 -14.44 -12.83 4.01
CA PRO A 227 -13.37 -13.64 4.58
C PRO A 227 -12.38 -14.10 3.49
N ASP A 228 -11.29 -14.70 3.93
CA ASP A 228 -10.29 -15.34 3.05
C ASP A 228 -9.60 -14.37 2.05
N GLN A 229 -9.58 -13.09 2.40
CA GLN A 229 -8.90 -12.03 1.65
C GLN A 229 -7.49 -11.82 2.24
N TYR A 230 -6.49 -12.50 1.68
CA TYR A 230 -5.13 -12.47 2.18
C TYR A 230 -4.18 -11.83 1.19
N THR A 231 -3.10 -11.24 1.71
CA THR A 231 -2.07 -10.57 0.92
C THR A 231 -0.71 -11.28 0.99
N TRP A 232 -0.50 -12.13 2.00
CA TRP A 232 0.73 -12.90 2.20
C TRP A 232 0.47 -14.39 2.44
N TRP A 233 1.34 -15.25 1.91
CA TRP A 233 1.31 -16.70 2.10
C TRP A 233 2.72 -17.25 2.31
N SER A 234 2.88 -18.10 3.31
CA SER A 234 4.13 -18.83 3.52
C SER A 234 4.52 -19.61 2.25
N ASN A 235 5.82 -19.71 2.00
CA ASN A 235 6.36 -20.57 0.94
C ASN A 235 6.28 -22.08 1.28
N ARG A 236 5.81 -22.43 2.49
CA ARG A 236 5.71 -23.81 2.99
C ARG A 236 4.29 -24.34 2.85
N GLY A 237 4.14 -25.69 2.81
CA GLY A 237 2.86 -26.37 2.97
C GLY A 237 1.81 -26.10 1.88
N GLN A 238 2.22 -25.61 0.69
CA GLN A 238 1.32 -25.20 -0.39
C GLN A 238 0.33 -24.10 0.05
N ALA A 239 0.76 -23.20 0.94
CA ALA A 239 -0.11 -22.20 1.56
C ALA A 239 -0.84 -21.32 0.54
N TRP A 240 -0.16 -20.91 -0.55
CA TRP A 240 -0.78 -20.17 -1.64
C TRP A 240 -1.93 -20.94 -2.31
N ALA A 241 -1.68 -22.18 -2.73
CA ALA A 241 -2.67 -22.99 -3.44
C ALA A 241 -3.90 -23.30 -2.54
N LYS A 242 -3.68 -23.46 -1.24
CA LYS A 242 -4.73 -23.74 -0.24
C LYS A 242 -5.37 -22.49 0.32
N ASN A 243 -4.94 -21.30 -0.10
CA ASN A 243 -5.31 -19.99 0.46
C ASN A 243 -5.16 -19.93 1.99
N VAL A 244 -4.07 -20.49 2.54
CA VAL A 244 -3.72 -20.39 3.95
C VAL A 244 -2.81 -19.18 4.13
N GLY A 245 -3.40 -18.00 4.22
CA GLY A 245 -2.70 -16.73 4.17
C GLY A 245 -3.03 -15.78 5.32
N TRP A 246 -2.40 -14.62 5.25
CA TRP A 246 -2.56 -13.50 6.16
C TRP A 246 -2.77 -12.21 5.36
N ARG A 247 -3.62 -11.31 5.82
CA ARG A 247 -3.74 -9.96 5.31
C ARG A 247 -2.92 -9.04 6.22
N ILE A 248 -1.73 -8.70 5.76
CA ILE A 248 -0.75 -7.88 6.49
C ILE A 248 -0.29 -6.67 5.70
N ASP A 249 -0.68 -6.57 4.43
CA ASP A 249 -0.48 -5.40 3.59
C ASP A 249 -1.78 -4.56 3.58
N TYR A 250 -1.62 -3.25 3.77
CA TYR A 250 -2.75 -2.33 3.91
C TYR A 250 -2.54 -1.07 3.06
N GLN A 251 -3.66 -0.42 2.74
CA GLN A 251 -3.72 1.01 2.47
C GLN A 251 -4.57 1.63 3.60
N ILE A 252 -3.90 2.27 4.53
CA ILE A 252 -4.54 2.90 5.69
C ILE A 252 -4.68 4.38 5.41
N THR A 253 -5.89 4.93 5.58
CA THR A 253 -6.21 6.27 5.14
C THR A 253 -6.70 7.15 6.28
N THR A 254 -6.60 8.46 6.08
CA THR A 254 -7.39 9.43 6.84
C THR A 254 -8.85 9.38 6.39
N PRO A 255 -9.82 9.77 7.25
CA PRO A 255 -11.25 9.63 6.96
C PRO A 255 -11.70 10.30 5.65
N GLY A 256 -11.21 11.50 5.33
CA GLY A 256 -11.61 12.20 4.11
C GLY A 256 -11.27 11.41 2.83
N ILE A 257 -10.15 10.70 2.83
CA ILE A 257 -9.80 9.80 1.71
C ILE A 257 -10.60 8.49 1.78
N ALA A 258 -10.90 7.98 2.98
CA ALA A 258 -11.69 6.75 3.11
C ALA A 258 -13.07 6.87 2.43
N GLU A 259 -13.69 8.04 2.47
CA GLU A 259 -14.99 8.32 1.81
C GLU A 259 -14.90 8.24 0.28
N THR A 260 -13.72 8.36 -0.31
CA THR A 260 -13.49 8.32 -1.76
C THR A 260 -13.20 6.91 -2.29
N VAL A 261 -13.10 5.90 -1.44
CA VAL A 261 -12.80 4.52 -1.84
C VAL A 261 -13.92 3.97 -2.73
N GLN A 262 -13.57 3.51 -3.94
CA GLN A 262 -14.49 2.97 -4.93
C GLN A 262 -14.36 1.45 -5.09
N GLY A 263 -13.16 0.91 -4.89
CA GLY A 263 -12.94 -0.51 -5.10
C GLY A 263 -11.62 -1.00 -4.54
N ALA A 264 -11.57 -2.31 -4.29
CA ALA A 264 -10.40 -2.99 -3.77
C ALA A 264 -10.21 -4.35 -4.46
N ARG A 265 -8.97 -4.72 -4.74
CA ARG A 265 -8.64 -6.03 -5.28
C ARG A 265 -7.27 -6.50 -4.80
N ILE A 266 -7.18 -7.77 -4.38
CA ILE A 266 -5.92 -8.47 -4.16
C ILE A 266 -5.64 -9.29 -5.42
N TYR A 267 -4.53 -8.96 -6.14
CA TYR A 267 -4.18 -9.59 -7.40
C TYR A 267 -3.45 -10.91 -7.17
N LYS A 268 -4.06 -12.03 -7.55
CA LYS A 268 -3.53 -13.39 -7.33
C LYS A 268 -3.24 -14.17 -8.61
N GLU A 269 -3.48 -13.60 -9.80
CA GLU A 269 -3.35 -14.32 -11.09
C GLU A 269 -1.88 -14.61 -11.45
N LYS A 270 -0.95 -13.79 -10.96
CA LYS A 270 0.49 -14.03 -11.13
C LYS A 270 1.25 -13.68 -9.85
N ARG A 271 2.13 -14.59 -9.45
CA ARG A 271 2.92 -14.46 -8.23
C ARG A 271 4.27 -13.79 -8.50
N PHE A 272 4.48 -12.58 -7.99
CA PHE A 272 5.75 -11.84 -8.07
C PHE A 272 6.60 -11.99 -6.81
N SER A 273 5.93 -12.19 -5.67
CA SER A 273 6.47 -12.30 -4.33
C SER A 273 5.70 -13.38 -3.55
N ASP A 274 6.00 -13.58 -2.29
CA ASP A 274 5.14 -14.26 -1.33
C ASP A 274 3.99 -13.36 -0.84
N HIS A 275 4.02 -12.07 -1.19
CA HIS A 275 2.89 -11.15 -1.10
C HIS A 275 2.21 -10.95 -2.46
N ALA A 276 0.93 -10.61 -2.43
CA ALA A 276 0.15 -10.21 -3.60
C ALA A 276 -0.06 -8.70 -3.63
N PRO A 277 -0.09 -8.06 -4.82
CA PRO A 277 -0.45 -6.66 -4.94
C PRO A 277 -1.85 -6.38 -4.39
N LEU A 278 -1.97 -5.40 -3.49
CA LEU A 278 -3.23 -4.81 -3.07
C LEU A 278 -3.49 -3.56 -3.92
N ILE A 279 -4.55 -3.60 -4.71
CA ILE A 279 -4.99 -2.54 -5.63
C ILE A 279 -6.21 -1.87 -5.03
N MET A 280 -6.17 -0.54 -4.93
CA MET A 280 -7.29 0.26 -4.45
C MET A 280 -7.58 1.37 -5.45
N ASP A 281 -8.85 1.64 -5.65
CA ASP A 281 -9.37 2.70 -6.51
C ASP A 281 -10.10 3.74 -5.65
N TYR A 282 -9.79 5.03 -5.87
CA TYR A 282 -10.31 6.17 -5.13
C TYR A 282 -10.93 7.18 -6.10
N ASP A 283 -12.09 7.73 -5.76
CA ASP A 283 -12.68 8.89 -6.44
C ASP A 283 -11.92 10.16 -6.01
N TYR A 284 -10.73 10.31 -6.54
CA TYR A 284 -9.81 11.39 -6.20
C TYR A 284 -8.95 11.74 -7.41
N ASP A 285 -8.65 13.02 -7.62
CA ASP A 285 -7.71 13.48 -8.66
C ASP A 285 -6.36 13.79 -8.03
N LEU A 286 -5.33 13.07 -8.49
CA LEU A 286 -3.97 13.18 -7.96
C LEU A 286 -3.24 14.37 -8.59
#